data_760a56c7caf435341e043e09d2b8940c
#
_entry.id   760a56c7caf435341e043e09d2b8940c
#
_cell.length_a   1.000
_cell.length_b   1.000
_cell.length_c   1.000
_cell.angle_alpha   90.00
_cell.angle_beta   90.00
_cell.angle_gamma   90.00
#
_symmetry.space_group_name_H-M   'P 1'
#
loop_
_entity.id
_entity.type
_entity.pdbx_description
1 polymer ?
#
loop_
_entity_poly.entity_id
_entity_poly.type
_entity_poly.pdbx_seq_one_letter_code
_entity_poly.pdbx_strand_id
1 'polypeptide(L)'
;GDLGFMAVPGTVPVNHVLIYAGKGENGEQMWVHCASGTGVVLNSPDYVTQYRRPIGFDLENDIPPNSGVVISPDASDVNGEVLETLTVEVTHYCACTKCCGENAQGITASGKKVEQGMVAMSSVWPFGTQIMIDGTMYTVEDRGGSGIESNRNRVDIYVPDHQVALRLGRFTTTAYIYRIGR
;
A
#
# COMPACT_ATOMS: atom_id res chain seq x y z
N GLY A 1 -0.38 4.77 -19.66
CA GLY A 1 -0.75 3.43 -19.31
C GLY A 1 -0.95 3.21 -17.84
N ASP A 2 -1.93 2.39 -17.52
CA ASP A 2 -2.14 1.94 -16.15
C ASP A 2 -1.01 1.03 -15.69
N LEU A 3 -0.78 0.96 -14.40
CA LEU A 3 0.20 0.06 -13.81
C LEU A 3 -0.50 -1.23 -13.36
N GLY A 4 0.00 -2.37 -13.81
CA GLY A 4 -0.37 -3.69 -13.32
C GLY A 4 0.64 -4.18 -12.29
N PHE A 5 0.16 -4.88 -11.30
CA PHE A 5 1.00 -5.51 -10.28
C PHE A 5 0.68 -7.00 -10.22
N MET A 6 1.70 -7.82 -10.17
CA MET A 6 1.54 -9.26 -10.09
C MET A 6 2.41 -9.83 -8.99
N ALA A 7 1.88 -10.86 -8.34
CA ALA A 7 2.64 -11.76 -7.51
C ALA A 7 2.87 -13.06 -8.29
N VAL A 8 4.10 -13.44 -8.52
CA VAL A 8 4.40 -14.76 -9.06
C VAL A 8 3.84 -15.81 -8.09
N PRO A 9 3.13 -16.86 -8.58
CA PRO A 9 2.58 -17.89 -7.71
C PRO A 9 3.61 -18.45 -6.73
N GLY A 10 3.26 -18.49 -5.44
CA GLY A 10 4.16 -18.89 -4.36
C GLY A 10 5.00 -17.75 -3.76
N THR A 11 4.87 -16.52 -4.25
CA THR A 11 5.52 -15.33 -3.67
C THR A 11 4.48 -14.33 -3.18
N VAL A 12 4.68 -13.80 -1.99
CA VAL A 12 3.94 -12.67 -1.42
C VAL A 12 5.01 -11.74 -0.86
N PRO A 13 4.94 -10.49 -1.10
CA PRO A 13 3.96 -9.64 -1.78
C PRO A 13 4.21 -9.48 -3.29
N VAL A 14 3.42 -8.65 -3.94
CA VAL A 14 3.65 -8.17 -5.31
C VAL A 14 5.13 -7.90 -5.57
N ASN A 15 5.69 -8.59 -6.54
CA ASN A 15 7.12 -8.53 -6.85
C ASN A 15 7.41 -8.12 -8.30
N HIS A 16 6.39 -7.75 -9.05
CA HIS A 16 6.53 -7.35 -10.43
C HIS A 16 5.55 -6.25 -10.81
N VAL A 17 6.01 -5.32 -11.61
CA VAL A 17 5.23 -4.17 -12.11
C VAL A 17 5.20 -4.23 -13.63
N LEU A 18 4.02 -3.97 -14.20
CA LEU A 18 3.77 -3.95 -15.62
C LEU A 18 3.12 -2.63 -16.01
N ILE A 19 3.30 -2.22 -17.26
CA ILE A 19 2.64 -1.05 -17.83
C ILE A 19 1.61 -1.55 -18.85
N TYR A 20 0.36 -1.14 -18.70
CA TYR A 20 -0.69 -1.49 -19.64
C TYR A 20 -0.40 -0.88 -21.03
N ALA A 21 -0.38 -1.72 -22.04
CA ALA A 21 -0.06 -1.36 -23.41
C ALA A 21 -1.27 -1.40 -24.36
N GLY A 22 -2.48 -1.68 -23.84
CA GLY A 22 -3.69 -1.77 -24.63
C GLY A 22 -4.23 -3.20 -24.76
N LYS A 23 -5.07 -3.42 -25.77
CA LYS A 23 -5.62 -4.74 -26.10
C LYS A 23 -4.91 -5.33 -27.30
N GLY A 24 -4.68 -6.64 -27.24
CA GLY A 24 -4.20 -7.42 -28.37
C GLY A 24 -5.30 -7.71 -29.40
N GLU A 25 -4.97 -8.42 -30.44
CA GLU A 25 -5.87 -8.72 -31.58
C GLU A 25 -7.11 -9.53 -31.17
N ASN A 26 -6.99 -10.37 -30.15
CA ASN A 26 -8.10 -11.19 -29.62
C ASN A 26 -8.80 -10.54 -28.42
N GLY A 27 -8.50 -9.26 -28.12
CA GLY A 27 -9.09 -8.51 -27.01
C GLY A 27 -8.42 -8.74 -25.65
N GLU A 28 -7.36 -9.55 -25.58
CA GLU A 28 -6.56 -9.78 -24.38
C GLU A 28 -5.84 -8.50 -23.94
N GLN A 29 -5.61 -8.36 -22.64
CA GLN A 29 -4.86 -7.22 -22.11
C GLN A 29 -3.35 -7.43 -22.31
N MET A 30 -2.72 -6.48 -22.98
CA MET A 30 -1.28 -6.49 -23.26
C MET A 30 -0.52 -5.62 -22.26
N TRP A 31 0.60 -6.13 -21.78
CA TRP A 31 1.42 -5.48 -20.77
C TRP A 31 2.88 -5.48 -21.16
N VAL A 32 3.53 -4.33 -20.98
CA VAL A 32 4.99 -4.20 -21.09
C VAL A 32 5.60 -4.35 -19.72
N HIS A 33 6.56 -5.23 -19.59
CA HIS A 33 7.31 -5.43 -18.35
C HIS A 33 8.72 -5.94 -18.62
N CYS A 34 9.58 -5.89 -17.61
CA CYS A 34 10.93 -6.44 -17.68
C CYS A 34 10.95 -7.83 -17.06
N ALA A 35 11.22 -8.86 -17.85
CA ALA A 35 11.31 -10.23 -17.38
C ALA A 35 12.77 -10.69 -17.28
N SER A 36 13.09 -11.40 -16.21
CA SER A 36 14.44 -11.94 -15.98
C SER A 36 14.83 -12.89 -17.11
N GLY A 37 15.98 -12.61 -17.71
CA GLY A 37 16.54 -13.41 -18.79
C GLY A 37 16.05 -13.08 -20.21
N THR A 38 14.94 -12.33 -20.35
CA THR A 38 14.38 -11.95 -21.67
C THR A 38 14.35 -10.44 -21.93
N GLY A 39 14.61 -9.62 -20.90
CA GLY A 39 14.56 -8.17 -21.01
C GLY A 39 13.14 -7.62 -21.05
N VAL A 40 12.93 -6.55 -21.83
CA VAL A 40 11.60 -5.93 -21.99
C VAL A 40 10.74 -6.79 -22.90
N VAL A 41 9.58 -7.19 -22.42
CA VAL A 41 8.62 -8.04 -23.14
C VAL A 41 7.24 -7.39 -23.18
N LEU A 42 6.48 -7.70 -24.22
CA LEU A 42 5.07 -7.37 -24.39
C LEU A 42 4.29 -8.67 -24.44
N ASN A 43 3.46 -8.94 -23.47
CA ASN A 43 2.63 -10.15 -23.43
C ASN A 43 1.34 -9.93 -22.64
N SER A 44 0.51 -10.96 -22.53
CA SER A 44 -0.73 -10.99 -21.75
C SER A 44 -0.59 -12.00 -20.61
N PRO A 45 -0.02 -11.61 -19.47
CA PRO A 45 0.12 -12.52 -18.32
C PRO A 45 -1.22 -12.73 -17.62
N ASP A 46 -1.54 -13.99 -17.31
CA ASP A 46 -2.81 -14.42 -16.70
C ASP A 46 -2.97 -14.03 -15.22
N TYR A 47 -1.98 -13.39 -14.62
CA TYR A 47 -1.90 -13.19 -13.15
C TYR A 47 -1.58 -11.76 -12.71
N VAL A 48 -2.03 -10.76 -13.47
CA VAL A 48 -2.07 -9.38 -12.97
C VAL A 48 -3.18 -9.31 -11.92
N THR A 49 -2.80 -9.08 -10.67
CA THR A 49 -3.71 -9.17 -9.52
C THR A 49 -4.14 -7.82 -8.98
N GLN A 50 -3.42 -6.77 -9.30
CA GLN A 50 -3.72 -5.40 -8.88
C GLN A 50 -3.45 -4.42 -10.01
N TYR A 51 -4.24 -3.35 -10.03
CA TYR A 51 -4.13 -2.26 -11.00
C TYR A 51 -4.04 -0.93 -10.28
N ARG A 52 -3.25 -0.01 -10.80
CA ARG A 52 -3.17 1.37 -10.30
C ARG A 52 -3.08 2.31 -11.48
N ARG A 53 -3.81 3.40 -11.41
CA ARG A 53 -3.70 4.49 -12.37
C ARG A 53 -2.89 5.63 -11.75
N PRO A 54 -1.79 6.08 -12.39
CA PRO A 54 -1.09 7.27 -11.94
C PRO A 54 -2.02 8.50 -11.93
N ILE A 55 -1.89 9.34 -10.92
CA ILE A 55 -2.69 10.57 -10.79
C ILE A 55 -2.42 11.48 -12.00
N GLY A 56 -3.47 12.00 -12.63
CA GLY A 56 -3.39 12.91 -13.78
C GLY A 56 -3.87 12.31 -15.11
N PHE A 57 -4.39 11.09 -15.11
CA PHE A 57 -5.05 10.47 -16.28
C PHE A 57 -6.57 10.49 -16.12
N ASP A 58 -7.29 10.75 -17.21
CA ASP A 58 -8.76 10.82 -17.23
C ASP A 58 -9.38 9.44 -17.01
N LEU A 59 -10.21 9.32 -15.97
CA LEU A 59 -10.75 8.04 -15.50
C LEU A 59 -11.99 7.54 -16.26
N GLU A 60 -12.62 8.36 -17.10
CA GLU A 60 -13.97 8.05 -17.59
C GLU A 60 -14.04 7.05 -18.75
N ASN A 61 -12.94 6.76 -19.45
CA ASN A 61 -13.05 6.03 -20.72
C ASN A 61 -12.29 4.70 -20.85
N ASP A 62 -11.52 4.24 -19.86
CA ASP A 62 -10.55 3.17 -20.07
C ASP A 62 -10.62 1.95 -19.12
N ILE A 63 -11.68 1.75 -18.35
CA ILE A 63 -11.85 0.52 -17.57
C ILE A 63 -12.59 -0.52 -18.42
N PRO A 64 -11.97 -1.64 -18.79
CA PRO A 64 -12.68 -2.70 -19.51
C PRO A 64 -13.79 -3.29 -18.62
N PRO A 65 -15.02 -3.47 -19.12
CA PRO A 65 -16.20 -3.83 -18.33
C PRO A 65 -16.18 -5.25 -17.73
N ASN A 66 -15.09 -5.99 -17.84
CA ASN A 66 -15.06 -7.39 -17.39
C ASN A 66 -13.70 -7.82 -16.81
N SER A 67 -12.96 -6.89 -16.22
CA SER A 67 -11.64 -7.20 -15.66
C SER A 67 -11.81 -7.74 -14.26
N GLY A 68 -12.51 -8.53 -13.76
CA GLY A 68 -12.50 -9.10 -12.37
C GLY A 68 -11.66 -8.31 -11.35
N VAL A 69 -11.56 -7.01 -11.59
CA VAL A 69 -10.82 -6.06 -10.77
C VAL A 69 -11.61 -5.95 -9.48
N VAL A 70 -11.13 -6.61 -8.45
CA VAL A 70 -11.35 -6.10 -7.12
C VAL A 70 -10.57 -4.79 -7.08
N ILE A 71 -11.20 -3.70 -7.50
CA ILE A 71 -10.80 -2.39 -7.08
C ILE A 71 -10.83 -2.52 -5.55
N SER A 72 -9.67 -2.47 -4.92
CA SER A 72 -9.63 -2.28 -3.46
C SER A 72 -10.66 -1.20 -3.15
N PRO A 73 -11.50 -1.42 -2.13
CA PRO A 73 -12.71 -0.64 -1.97
C PRO A 73 -12.33 0.81 -2.16
N ASP A 74 -12.73 1.24 -3.25
CA ASP A 74 -13.22 2.49 -3.62
C ASP A 74 -12.90 3.60 -2.60
N ALA A 75 -12.12 4.58 -3.06
CA ALA A 75 -12.12 5.88 -2.41
C ALA A 75 -13.56 6.45 -2.30
N SER A 76 -14.56 5.83 -2.93
CA SER A 76 -15.97 6.19 -2.84
C SER A 76 -16.66 5.69 -1.56
N ASP A 77 -16.12 4.67 -0.86
CA ASP A 77 -16.64 4.27 0.46
C ASP A 77 -16.07 5.11 1.62
N VAL A 78 -15.10 5.97 1.35
CA VAL A 78 -14.71 7.01 2.30
C VAL A 78 -15.64 8.20 2.06
N ASN A 79 -16.85 8.14 2.57
CA ASN A 79 -17.81 9.25 2.63
C ASN A 79 -17.30 10.38 3.55
N GLY A 80 -15.99 10.67 3.50
CA GLY A 80 -15.28 11.60 4.34
C GLY A 80 -14.47 12.59 3.51
N GLU A 81 -14.68 13.86 3.81
CA GLU A 81 -13.81 14.95 3.35
C GLU A 81 -12.37 14.70 3.82
N VAL A 82 -11.38 14.96 2.95
CA VAL A 82 -9.96 14.95 3.34
C VAL A 82 -9.72 16.07 4.33
N LEU A 83 -9.36 15.73 5.57
CA LEU A 83 -9.14 16.69 6.64
C LEU A 83 -7.77 17.35 6.56
N GLU A 84 -6.76 16.58 6.17
CA GLU A 84 -5.39 17.08 6.03
C GLU A 84 -4.63 16.27 4.97
N THR A 85 -3.80 16.95 4.18
CA THR A 85 -2.87 16.33 3.23
C THR A 85 -1.45 16.48 3.76
N LEU A 86 -0.70 15.38 3.81
CA LEU A 86 0.63 15.30 4.38
C LEU A 86 1.63 14.75 3.37
N THR A 87 2.85 15.26 3.38
CA THR A 87 4.00 14.52 2.85
C THR A 87 4.56 13.68 4.00
N VAL A 88 4.51 12.36 3.86
CA VAL A 88 4.93 11.42 4.91
C VAL A 88 6.15 10.62 4.52
N GLU A 89 7.00 10.33 5.49
CA GLU A 89 8.03 9.29 5.39
C GLU A 89 7.43 7.97 5.87
N VAL A 90 7.38 6.99 4.98
CA VAL A 90 6.84 5.65 5.26
C VAL A 90 7.98 4.68 5.54
N THR A 91 7.84 3.92 6.61
CA THR A 91 8.67 2.76 6.96
C THR A 91 7.78 1.55 7.24
N HIS A 92 8.39 0.39 7.46
CA HIS A 92 7.65 -0.84 7.71
C HIS A 92 8.23 -1.59 8.90
N TYR A 93 7.36 -2.19 9.70
CA TYR A 93 7.75 -2.99 10.85
C TYR A 93 6.95 -4.29 10.94
N CYS A 94 7.47 -5.26 11.66
CA CYS A 94 6.75 -6.48 12.05
C CYS A 94 6.83 -6.68 13.56
N ALA A 95 5.99 -7.56 14.11
CA ALA A 95 5.93 -7.84 15.55
C ALA A 95 7.08 -8.75 16.05
N CYS A 96 8.28 -8.63 15.48
CA CYS A 96 9.44 -9.41 15.90
C CYS A 96 10.37 -8.60 16.83
N THR A 97 11.23 -9.29 17.55
CA THR A 97 12.18 -8.66 18.48
C THR A 97 13.18 -7.72 17.81
N LYS A 98 13.47 -7.90 16.53
CA LYS A 98 14.34 -6.98 15.76
C LYS A 98 13.67 -5.63 15.51
N CYS A 99 12.34 -5.60 15.28
CA CYS A 99 11.57 -4.38 15.05
C CYS A 99 11.10 -3.75 16.36
N CYS A 100 10.59 -4.55 17.29
CA CYS A 100 9.89 -4.09 18.49
C CYS A 100 10.66 -4.31 19.80
N GLY A 101 11.87 -4.92 19.76
CA GLY A 101 12.65 -5.17 20.95
C GLY A 101 11.88 -6.01 21.98
N GLU A 102 11.86 -5.57 23.22
CA GLU A 102 11.13 -6.20 24.32
C GLU A 102 9.60 -6.13 24.18
N ASN A 103 9.11 -5.21 23.36
CA ASN A 103 7.67 -5.02 23.08
C ASN A 103 7.14 -5.94 21.97
N ALA A 104 7.91 -6.93 21.52
CA ALA A 104 7.54 -7.87 20.45
C ALA A 104 6.47 -8.88 20.89
N GLN A 105 5.34 -8.39 21.39
CA GLN A 105 4.22 -9.22 21.88
C GLN A 105 3.08 -9.36 20.86
N GLY A 106 3.18 -8.69 19.71
CA GLY A 106 2.10 -8.65 18.71
C GLY A 106 0.85 -7.89 19.18
N ILE A 107 1.03 -7.03 20.19
CA ILE A 107 -0.02 -6.13 20.71
C ILE A 107 0.41 -4.70 20.43
N THR A 108 -0.48 -3.92 19.84
CA THR A 108 -0.27 -2.50 19.57
C THR A 108 -0.36 -1.66 20.83
N ALA A 109 0.13 -0.44 20.78
CA ALA A 109 0.02 0.51 21.89
C ALA A 109 -1.44 0.87 22.24
N SER A 110 -2.41 0.67 21.34
CA SER A 110 -3.85 0.79 21.63
C SER A 110 -4.43 -0.44 22.34
N GLY A 111 -3.63 -1.49 22.56
CA GLY A 111 -4.03 -2.73 23.23
C GLY A 111 -4.68 -3.78 22.31
N LYS A 112 -4.68 -3.57 21.00
CA LYS A 112 -5.23 -4.52 20.02
C LYS A 112 -4.15 -5.49 19.56
N LYS A 113 -4.56 -6.70 19.14
CA LYS A 113 -3.67 -7.57 18.37
C LYS A 113 -3.29 -6.86 17.06
N VAL A 114 -2.01 -6.83 16.73
CA VAL A 114 -1.54 -6.16 15.53
C VAL A 114 -1.98 -6.92 14.28
N GLU A 115 -2.52 -6.20 13.31
CA GLU A 115 -3.03 -6.74 12.04
C GLU A 115 -2.66 -5.82 10.87
N GLN A 116 -2.71 -6.37 9.65
CA GLN A 116 -2.53 -5.57 8.43
C GLN A 116 -3.59 -4.46 8.35
N GLY A 117 -3.20 -3.29 7.86
CA GLY A 117 -4.02 -2.09 7.89
C GLY A 117 -3.79 -1.21 9.12
N MET A 118 -2.98 -1.66 10.08
CA MET A 118 -2.57 -0.85 11.24
C MET A 118 -1.21 -0.19 11.00
N VAL A 119 -1.07 1.02 11.56
CA VAL A 119 0.18 1.79 11.50
C VAL A 119 0.55 2.36 12.86
N ALA A 120 1.85 2.53 13.07
CA ALA A 120 2.40 3.33 14.15
C ALA A 120 2.67 4.76 13.67
N MET A 121 2.22 5.73 14.43
CA MET A 121 2.46 7.16 14.22
C MET A 121 2.75 7.85 15.55
N SER A 122 3.21 9.12 15.48
CA SER A 122 3.35 10.00 16.63
C SER A 122 2.02 10.15 17.40
N SER A 123 2.09 10.39 18.70
CA SER A 123 0.94 10.64 19.57
C SER A 123 0.12 11.89 19.20
N VAL A 124 0.65 12.76 18.35
CA VAL A 124 -0.11 13.86 17.72
C VAL A 124 -1.33 13.33 16.95
N TRP A 125 -1.25 12.10 16.44
CA TRP A 125 -2.35 11.41 15.78
C TRP A 125 -2.99 10.42 16.74
N PRO A 126 -4.19 10.69 17.29
CA PRO A 126 -4.87 9.78 18.23
C PRO A 126 -5.11 8.40 17.61
N PHE A 127 -5.23 7.36 18.46
CA PHE A 127 -5.65 6.05 17.99
C PHE A 127 -7.00 6.10 17.30
N GLY A 128 -7.17 5.33 16.24
CA GLY A 128 -8.35 5.36 15.38
C GLY A 128 -8.33 6.44 14.30
N THR A 129 -7.26 7.26 14.21
CA THR A 129 -7.05 8.15 13.07
C THR A 129 -6.91 7.32 11.79
N GLN A 130 -7.64 7.71 10.74
CA GLN A 130 -7.62 7.06 9.44
C GLN A 130 -6.77 7.85 8.46
N ILE A 131 -5.79 7.18 7.86
CA ILE A 131 -4.85 7.75 6.90
C ILE A 131 -4.83 6.89 5.64
N MET A 132 -4.98 7.52 4.49
CA MET A 132 -4.83 6.87 3.19
C MET A 132 -3.42 7.13 2.64
N ILE A 133 -2.75 6.05 2.25
CA ILE A 133 -1.40 6.07 1.65
C ILE A 133 -1.45 5.20 0.40
N ASP A 134 -1.10 5.78 -0.75
CA ASP A 134 -1.07 5.09 -2.04
C ASP A 134 -2.36 4.27 -2.32
N GLY A 135 -3.53 4.89 -2.02
CA GLY A 135 -4.86 4.30 -2.23
C GLY A 135 -5.27 3.23 -1.22
N THR A 136 -4.47 2.97 -0.18
CA THR A 136 -4.78 2.04 0.90
C THR A 136 -5.10 2.79 2.17
N MET A 137 -6.23 2.44 2.80
CA MET A 137 -6.64 3.02 4.09
C MET A 137 -5.96 2.27 5.23
N TYR A 138 -5.35 3.02 6.13
CA TYR A 138 -4.74 2.53 7.37
C TYR A 138 -5.37 3.19 8.59
N THR A 139 -5.24 2.52 9.74
CA THR A 139 -5.69 3.06 11.02
C THR A 139 -4.50 3.17 11.99
N VAL A 140 -4.36 4.31 12.64
CA VAL A 140 -3.37 4.51 13.69
C VAL A 140 -3.78 3.74 14.93
N GLU A 141 -3.07 2.68 15.24
CA GLU A 141 -3.32 1.81 16.40
C GLU A 141 -2.06 1.54 17.20
N ASP A 142 -0.91 2.01 16.72
CA ASP A 142 0.36 1.74 17.38
C ASP A 142 1.19 3.01 17.57
N ARG A 143 2.25 2.89 18.38
CA ARG A 143 3.25 3.93 18.63
C ARG A 143 4.64 3.37 18.31
N GLY A 144 5.46 4.20 17.71
CA GLY A 144 6.84 3.86 17.46
C GLY A 144 7.78 4.41 18.53
N GLY A 145 9.07 4.09 18.38
CA GLY A 145 10.13 4.68 19.19
C GLY A 145 10.29 6.18 18.92
N SER A 146 11.31 6.80 19.54
CA SER A 146 11.57 8.24 19.47
C SER A 146 11.61 8.80 18.05
N GLY A 147 12.07 8.02 17.07
CA GLY A 147 12.11 8.44 15.66
C GLY A 147 10.74 8.62 15.02
N ILE A 148 9.73 7.86 15.44
CA ILE A 148 8.34 8.02 15.03
C ILE A 148 7.68 9.12 15.85
N GLU A 149 7.86 9.09 17.17
CA GLU A 149 7.22 10.04 18.07
C GLU A 149 7.64 11.49 17.81
N SER A 150 8.91 11.74 17.50
CA SER A 150 9.41 13.09 17.22
C SER A 150 9.05 13.66 15.85
N ASN A 151 8.46 12.85 14.95
CA ASN A 151 8.12 13.27 13.60
C ASN A 151 6.66 12.93 13.26
N ARG A 152 5.78 13.94 13.35
CA ARG A 152 4.35 13.77 13.07
C ARG A 152 4.05 13.23 11.66
N ASN A 153 4.98 13.38 10.74
CA ASN A 153 4.84 12.98 9.34
C ASN A 153 5.55 11.65 9.04
N ARG A 154 5.90 10.86 10.06
CA ARG A 154 6.43 9.52 9.88
C ARG A 154 5.34 8.49 10.16
N VAL A 155 5.19 7.55 9.24
CA VAL A 155 4.25 6.43 9.33
C VAL A 155 5.02 5.13 9.25
N ASP A 156 4.82 4.24 10.21
CA ASP A 156 5.41 2.90 10.22
C ASP A 156 4.30 1.87 10.00
N ILE A 157 4.29 1.23 8.83
CA ILE A 157 3.23 0.32 8.42
C ILE A 157 3.54 -1.09 8.93
N TYR A 158 2.56 -1.69 9.60
CA TYR A 158 2.70 -3.08 10.01
C TYR A 158 2.64 -4.04 8.82
N VAL A 159 3.59 -4.96 8.78
CA VAL A 159 3.61 -6.13 7.88
C VAL A 159 3.95 -7.38 8.69
N PRO A 160 3.41 -8.56 8.33
CA PRO A 160 3.55 -9.75 9.18
C PRO A 160 4.96 -10.36 9.18
N ASP A 161 5.79 -10.06 8.18
CA ASP A 161 7.10 -10.68 7.97
C ASP A 161 8.25 -9.66 7.98
N HIS A 162 9.34 -9.99 8.68
CA HIS A 162 10.51 -9.12 8.81
C HIS A 162 11.24 -8.88 7.48
N GLN A 163 11.36 -9.90 6.65
CA GLN A 163 12.00 -9.76 5.35
C GLN A 163 11.18 -8.90 4.40
N VAL A 164 9.86 -8.95 4.53
CA VAL A 164 8.94 -8.03 3.81
C VAL A 164 9.19 -6.60 4.26
N ALA A 165 9.25 -6.33 5.56
CA ALA A 165 9.54 -4.99 6.09
C ALA A 165 10.85 -4.43 5.54
N LEU A 166 11.91 -5.25 5.51
CA LEU A 166 13.22 -4.84 4.98
C LEU A 166 13.20 -4.54 3.48
N ARG A 167 12.47 -5.35 2.69
CA ARG A 167 12.38 -5.15 1.23
C ARG A 167 11.57 -3.93 0.84
N LEU A 168 10.48 -3.64 1.57
CA LEU A 168 9.67 -2.45 1.33
C LEU A 168 10.43 -1.17 1.68
N GLY A 169 11.36 -1.25 2.63
CA GLY A 169 12.29 -0.19 2.94
C GLY A 169 11.61 1.09 3.43
N ARG A 170 12.17 2.22 2.99
CA ARG A 170 11.73 3.57 3.36
C ARG A 170 11.49 4.39 2.08
N PHE A 171 10.39 5.14 2.05
CA PHE A 171 10.08 6.05 0.96
C PHE A 171 9.26 7.24 1.46
N THR A 172 9.10 8.24 0.60
CA THR A 172 8.28 9.43 0.88
C THR A 172 7.14 9.48 -0.13
N THR A 173 5.94 9.74 0.35
CA THR A 173 4.75 9.86 -0.49
C THR A 173 3.75 10.87 0.10
N THR A 174 2.69 11.15 -0.64
CA THR A 174 1.55 11.93 -0.15
C THR A 174 0.56 11.02 0.56
N ALA A 175 0.09 11.45 1.72
CA ALA A 175 -0.95 10.78 2.49
C ALA A 175 -2.09 11.74 2.81
N TYR A 176 -3.26 11.18 3.03
CA TYR A 176 -4.49 11.94 3.29
C TYR A 176 -5.13 11.46 4.59
N ILE A 177 -5.38 12.39 5.51
CA ILE A 177 -6.13 12.12 6.74
C ILE A 177 -7.63 12.31 6.46
N TYR A 178 -8.41 11.29 6.70
CA TYR A 178 -9.87 11.31 6.52
C TYR A 178 -10.63 11.40 7.84
N ARG A 179 -10.03 10.92 8.92
CA ARG A 179 -10.67 10.92 10.23
C ARG A 179 -9.60 11.06 11.31
N ILE A 180 -9.84 11.95 12.26
CA ILE A 180 -9.06 12.02 13.50
C ILE A 180 -9.68 11.04 14.50
N GLY A 181 -8.85 10.24 15.16
CA GLY A 181 -9.26 9.33 16.22
C GLY A 181 -9.68 10.05 17.49
N ARG A 182 -10.02 9.29 18.51
CA ARG A 182 -10.43 9.82 19.83
C ARG A 182 -9.41 9.48 20.90
#